data_8060cd1706b7c8ea8eb4365f6d23c1f8
#
_entry.id   8060cd1706b7c8ea8eb4365f6d23c1f8
#
_cell.length_a   1.000
_cell.length_b   1.000
_cell.length_c   1.000
_cell.angle_alpha   90.00
_cell.angle_beta   90.00
_cell.angle_gamma   90.00
#
_symmetry.space_group_name_H-M   'P 1'
#
loop_
_entity.id
_entity.type
_entity.pdbx_description
1 polymer ?
#
loop_
_entity_poly.entity_id
_entity_poly.type
_entity_poly.pdbx_seq_one_letter_code
_entity_poly.pdbx_strand_id
1 'polypeptide(L)'
;MEHINLLIGLIIVLLTIVGFFSGFFKWAREAIREKSRGGGHDIRIPTKTISIAPNPSPKSTHWHLGGIAGQPLMQVVGHFLVTNITDLNIIVPFVALRKPEVLGFVTVKAVNSDAHGQFHIPPGHTTDLMFLLWITPPVKNPGETLKGDVALVDQFGNRHWLKNVEFFYQ
;
A
#
# COMPACT_ATOMS: atom_id res chain seq x y z
N MET A 1 18.65 -19.28 28.77
CA MET A 1 19.49 -18.52 27.86
C MET A 1 18.87 -18.36 26.44
N GLU A 2 18.16 -19.36 25.92
CA GLU A 2 17.56 -19.31 24.58
C GLU A 2 16.51 -18.19 24.41
N HIS A 3 15.66 -17.96 25.40
CA HIS A 3 14.63 -16.90 25.31
C HIS A 3 15.20 -15.48 25.25
N ILE A 4 16.37 -15.24 25.86
CA ILE A 4 17.04 -13.94 25.82
C ILE A 4 17.60 -13.68 24.42
N ASN A 5 18.18 -14.68 23.77
CA ASN A 5 18.72 -14.57 22.43
C ASN A 5 17.61 -14.32 21.38
N LEU A 6 16.45 -14.95 21.58
CA LEU A 6 15.28 -14.74 20.71
C LEU A 6 14.71 -13.33 20.86
N LEU A 7 14.66 -12.81 22.08
CA LEU A 7 14.20 -11.44 22.36
C LEU A 7 15.14 -10.39 21.76
N ILE A 8 16.45 -10.60 21.89
CA ILE A 8 17.47 -9.72 21.29
C ILE A 8 17.36 -9.73 19.76
N GLY A 9 17.20 -10.91 19.15
CA GLY A 9 17.01 -11.05 17.72
C GLY A 9 15.77 -10.30 17.21
N LEU A 10 14.65 -10.40 17.92
CA LEU A 10 13.40 -9.68 17.58
C LEU A 10 13.56 -8.16 17.68
N ILE A 11 14.25 -7.67 18.71
CA ILE A 11 14.53 -6.24 18.89
C ILE A 11 15.42 -5.70 17.74
N ILE A 12 16.45 -6.46 17.35
CA ILE A 12 17.35 -6.06 16.24
C ILE A 12 16.57 -5.98 14.94
N VAL A 13 15.71 -6.96 14.64
CA VAL A 13 14.87 -6.95 13.43
C VAL A 13 13.92 -5.76 13.43
N LEU A 14 13.26 -5.46 14.56
CA LEU A 14 12.37 -4.30 14.70
C LEU A 14 13.13 -2.98 14.51
N LEU A 15 14.30 -2.83 15.11
CA LEU A 15 15.12 -1.61 14.96
C LEU A 15 15.64 -1.45 13.53
N THR A 16 15.95 -2.54 12.84
CA THR A 16 16.39 -2.52 11.44
C THR A 16 15.24 -2.07 10.52
N ILE A 17 14.03 -2.58 10.75
CA ILE A 17 12.83 -2.19 10.00
C ILE A 17 12.52 -0.70 10.24
N VAL A 18 12.49 -0.25 11.49
CA VAL A 18 12.23 1.15 11.83
C VAL A 18 13.32 2.07 11.28
N GLY A 19 14.59 1.66 11.36
CA GLY A 19 15.73 2.40 10.80
C GLY A 19 15.67 2.51 9.27
N PHE A 20 15.30 1.43 8.59
CA PHE A 20 15.14 1.43 7.13
C PHE A 20 14.00 2.37 6.70
N PHE A 21 12.85 2.33 7.37
CA PHE A 21 11.72 3.20 7.06
C PHE A 21 12.04 4.68 7.35
N SER A 22 12.68 4.99 8.49
CA SER A 22 13.07 6.37 8.82
C SER A 22 14.12 6.93 7.85
N GLY A 23 15.10 6.12 7.45
CA GLY A 23 16.13 6.46 6.47
C GLY A 23 15.54 6.70 5.07
N PHE A 24 14.63 5.83 4.64
CA PHE A 24 13.96 5.95 3.34
C PHE A 24 13.11 7.24 3.26
N PHE A 25 12.33 7.54 4.29
CA PHE A 25 11.54 8.77 4.30
C PHE A 25 12.40 10.03 4.37
N LYS A 26 13.53 9.99 5.08
CA LYS A 26 14.49 11.09 5.12
C LYS A 26 15.15 11.30 3.76
N TRP A 27 15.64 10.23 3.13
CA TRP A 27 16.22 10.24 1.80
C TRP A 27 15.22 10.73 0.74
N ALA A 28 13.97 10.23 0.75
CA ALA A 28 12.93 10.66 -0.18
C ALA A 28 12.64 12.16 -0.03
N ARG A 29 12.55 12.67 1.20
CA ARG A 29 12.39 14.12 1.44
C ARG A 29 13.59 14.94 0.99
N GLU A 30 14.81 14.45 1.20
CA GLU A 30 16.04 15.13 0.79
C GLU A 30 16.19 15.13 -0.72
N ALA A 31 15.92 14.02 -1.41
CA ALA A 31 15.95 13.92 -2.87
C ALA A 31 14.92 14.86 -3.54
N ILE A 32 13.74 14.98 -2.95
CA ILE A 32 12.71 15.96 -3.40
C ILE A 32 13.21 17.39 -3.15
N ARG A 33 13.83 17.65 -2.01
CA ARG A 33 14.33 18.99 -1.64
C ARG A 33 15.53 19.44 -2.47
N GLU A 34 16.43 18.53 -2.82
CA GLU A 34 17.57 18.82 -3.73
C GLU A 34 17.11 19.09 -5.15
N LYS A 35 16.15 18.33 -5.67
CA LYS A 35 15.56 18.55 -6.99
C LYS A 35 14.81 19.90 -7.06
N SER A 36 14.24 20.35 -5.94
CA SER A 36 13.59 21.65 -5.81
C SER A 36 14.57 22.84 -5.74
N ARG A 37 15.84 22.60 -5.36
CA ARG A 37 16.87 23.65 -5.26
C ARG A 37 17.64 23.92 -6.55
N GLY A 38 17.61 22.99 -7.50
CA GLY A 38 18.45 23.02 -8.70
C GLY A 38 17.85 23.64 -9.95
N GLY A 39 16.61 24.10 -9.95
CA GLY A 39 16.02 24.74 -11.12
C GLY A 39 14.73 25.44 -10.74
N GLY A 40 14.66 26.72 -11.04
CA GLY A 40 13.58 27.64 -10.68
C GLY A 40 12.20 27.37 -11.31
N HIS A 41 11.78 26.11 -11.36
CA HIS A 41 10.41 25.72 -11.55
C HIS A 41 9.86 25.25 -10.21
N ASP A 42 8.96 26.02 -9.65
CA ASP A 42 8.14 25.67 -8.49
C ASP A 42 7.28 24.44 -8.89
N ILE A 43 7.86 23.23 -8.74
CA ILE A 43 7.14 21.98 -8.98
C ILE A 43 6.12 21.86 -7.86
N ARG A 44 4.94 22.42 -8.07
CA ARG A 44 3.80 22.16 -7.20
C ARG A 44 3.44 20.69 -7.30
N ILE A 45 3.82 19.92 -6.28
CA ILE A 45 3.38 18.53 -6.16
C ILE A 45 1.86 18.56 -6.00
N PRO A 46 1.09 18.01 -6.95
CA PRO A 46 -0.35 18.03 -6.86
C PRO A 46 -0.80 17.21 -5.63
N THR A 47 -1.74 17.73 -4.87
CA THR A 47 -2.32 17.03 -3.71
C THR A 47 -3.23 15.87 -4.13
N LYS A 48 -3.70 15.86 -5.37
CA LYS A 48 -4.48 14.80 -5.97
C LYS A 48 -3.79 14.35 -7.26
N THR A 49 -3.18 13.17 -7.20
CA THR A 49 -2.39 12.61 -8.32
C THR A 49 -3.14 11.49 -9.04
N ILE A 50 -4.01 10.77 -8.32
CA ILE A 50 -4.78 9.65 -8.86
C ILE A 50 -6.27 9.76 -8.54
N SER A 51 -7.07 9.15 -9.41
CA SER A 51 -8.48 8.82 -9.17
C SER A 51 -8.60 7.32 -8.97
N ILE A 52 -9.42 6.90 -8.00
CA ILE A 52 -9.64 5.49 -7.68
C ILE A 52 -11.10 5.17 -7.91
N ALA A 53 -11.37 4.07 -8.61
CA ALA A 53 -12.69 3.52 -8.80
C ALA A 53 -12.71 2.03 -8.43
N PRO A 54 -13.85 1.49 -7.95
CA PRO A 54 -14.01 0.05 -7.78
C PRO A 54 -13.81 -0.66 -9.12
N ASN A 55 -13.13 -1.81 -9.09
CA ASN A 55 -13.10 -2.68 -10.25
C ASN A 55 -14.48 -3.35 -10.41
N PRO A 56 -15.11 -3.29 -11.59
CA PRO A 56 -16.44 -3.87 -11.82
C PRO A 56 -16.48 -5.41 -11.81
N SER A 57 -15.31 -6.06 -11.77
CA SER A 57 -15.23 -7.51 -11.70
C SER A 57 -15.86 -8.03 -10.40
N PRO A 58 -16.75 -9.02 -10.46
CA PRO A 58 -17.22 -9.70 -9.26
C PRO A 58 -16.03 -10.32 -8.54
N LYS A 59 -15.99 -10.23 -7.20
CA LYS A 59 -14.89 -10.69 -6.34
C LYS A 59 -13.61 -9.84 -6.41
N SER A 60 -13.69 -8.62 -6.91
CA SER A 60 -12.56 -7.69 -6.91
C SER A 60 -12.11 -7.30 -5.49
N THR A 61 -13.02 -7.38 -4.51
CA THR A 61 -12.75 -7.11 -3.09
C THR A 61 -13.21 -8.29 -2.25
N HIS A 62 -12.25 -8.99 -1.64
CA HIS A 62 -12.54 -10.14 -0.80
C HIS A 62 -11.52 -10.30 0.32
N TRP A 63 -11.85 -11.18 1.26
CA TRP A 63 -10.92 -11.63 2.29
C TRP A 63 -11.10 -13.13 2.54
N HIS A 64 -10.06 -13.77 3.04
CA HIS A 64 -10.08 -15.16 3.46
C HIS A 64 -9.15 -15.40 4.65
N LEU A 65 -9.36 -16.51 5.33
CA LEU A 65 -8.46 -16.97 6.39
C LEU A 65 -7.33 -17.78 5.78
N GLY A 66 -6.15 -17.55 6.31
CA GLY A 66 -4.94 -18.31 6.03
C GLY A 66 -4.14 -18.55 7.30
N GLY A 67 -2.93 -19.05 7.15
CA GLY A 67 -2.02 -19.22 8.27
C GLY A 67 -0.58 -19.10 7.80
N ILE A 68 0.25 -18.51 8.65
CA ILE A 68 1.71 -18.50 8.50
C ILE A 68 2.29 -19.05 9.79
N ALA A 69 3.12 -20.09 9.68
CA ALA A 69 3.78 -20.75 10.81
C ALA A 69 2.81 -21.14 11.95
N GLY A 70 1.60 -21.61 11.60
CA GLY A 70 0.58 -22.03 12.56
C GLY A 70 -0.22 -20.89 13.22
N GLN A 71 0.06 -19.64 12.89
CA GLN A 71 -0.71 -18.50 13.36
C GLN A 71 -1.83 -18.17 12.36
N PRO A 72 -3.09 -18.02 12.84
CA PRO A 72 -4.19 -17.62 11.97
C PRO A 72 -3.97 -16.18 11.53
N LEU A 73 -4.24 -15.94 10.25
CA LEU A 73 -4.19 -14.61 9.69
C LEU A 73 -5.34 -14.41 8.71
N MET A 74 -5.75 -13.16 8.55
CA MET A 74 -6.75 -12.73 7.60
C MET A 74 -6.05 -12.01 6.45
N GLN A 75 -6.22 -12.50 5.23
CA GLN A 75 -5.74 -11.84 4.03
C GLN A 75 -6.87 -11.06 3.40
N VAL A 76 -6.66 -9.77 3.18
CA VAL A 76 -7.61 -8.88 2.50
C VAL A 76 -7.03 -8.53 1.13
N VAL A 77 -7.81 -8.75 0.10
CA VAL A 77 -7.44 -8.53 -1.29
C VAL A 77 -8.38 -7.50 -1.90
N GLY A 78 -7.82 -6.52 -2.59
CA GLY A 78 -8.62 -5.56 -3.34
C GLY A 78 -8.03 -5.26 -4.70
N HIS A 79 -8.91 -5.15 -5.70
CA HIS A 79 -8.58 -4.69 -7.05
C HIS A 79 -9.34 -3.39 -7.31
N PHE A 80 -8.62 -2.37 -7.72
CA PHE A 80 -9.18 -1.07 -8.04
C PHE A 80 -8.66 -0.56 -9.38
N LEU A 81 -9.52 0.12 -10.11
CA LEU A 81 -9.10 0.89 -11.27
C LEU A 81 -8.49 2.20 -10.78
N VAL A 82 -7.23 2.42 -11.10
CA VAL A 82 -6.48 3.61 -10.70
C VAL A 82 -6.08 4.38 -11.95
N THR A 83 -6.52 5.64 -12.01
CA THR A 83 -6.20 6.55 -13.10
C THR A 83 -5.24 7.63 -12.62
N ASN A 84 -4.12 7.78 -13.30
CA ASN A 84 -3.22 8.91 -13.08
C ASN A 84 -3.83 10.16 -13.76
N ILE A 85 -4.13 11.18 -12.97
CA ILE A 85 -4.74 12.43 -13.45
C ILE A 85 -3.74 13.59 -13.59
N THR A 86 -2.45 13.26 -13.57
CA THR A 86 -1.36 14.23 -13.71
C THR A 86 -0.56 14.01 -14.99
N ASP A 87 0.36 14.89 -15.27
CA ASP A 87 1.38 14.81 -16.32
C ASP A 87 2.68 14.11 -15.85
N LEU A 88 2.73 13.64 -14.61
CA LEU A 88 3.87 12.94 -14.02
C LEU A 88 3.63 11.43 -13.99
N ASN A 89 4.69 10.64 -14.02
CA ASN A 89 4.59 9.22 -13.67
C ASN A 89 4.28 9.07 -12.18
N ILE A 90 3.25 8.31 -11.85
CA ILE A 90 2.82 8.07 -10.47
C ILE A 90 3.14 6.62 -10.08
N ILE A 91 3.69 6.47 -8.87
CA ILE A 91 3.94 5.18 -8.21
C ILE A 91 3.05 5.12 -6.98
N VAL A 92 2.43 3.95 -6.75
CA VAL A 92 1.60 3.68 -5.58
C VAL A 92 2.18 2.49 -4.81
N PRO A 93 3.17 2.73 -3.93
CA PRO A 93 3.85 1.65 -3.21
C PRO A 93 3.03 1.08 -2.05
N PHE A 94 2.12 1.87 -1.47
CA PHE A 94 1.45 1.51 -0.22
C PHE A 94 -0.06 1.61 -0.32
N VAL A 95 -0.72 0.74 0.46
CA VAL A 95 -2.15 0.80 0.72
C VAL A 95 -2.37 0.91 2.23
N ALA A 96 -3.38 1.66 2.63
CA ALA A 96 -3.85 1.75 4.00
C ALA A 96 -5.33 1.39 4.08
N LEU A 97 -5.71 0.63 5.10
CA LEU A 97 -7.10 0.36 5.44
C LEU A 97 -7.39 1.04 6.78
N ARG A 98 -8.54 1.68 6.87
CA ARG A 98 -9.05 2.25 8.12
C ARG A 98 -10.27 1.46 8.56
N LYS A 99 -10.27 1.03 9.84
CA LYS A 99 -11.34 0.24 10.49
C LYS A 99 -11.39 -1.23 10.01
N PRO A 100 -10.44 -2.07 10.43
CA PRO A 100 -9.30 -1.78 11.30
C PRO A 100 -8.21 -1.00 10.58
N GLU A 101 -7.34 -0.31 11.34
CA GLU A 101 -6.23 0.42 10.75
C GLU A 101 -5.08 -0.55 10.44
N VAL A 102 -4.81 -0.72 9.15
CA VAL A 102 -3.77 -1.61 8.64
C VAL A 102 -3.04 -0.91 7.49
N LEU A 103 -1.73 -1.02 7.50
CA LEU A 103 -0.86 -0.58 6.40
C LEU A 103 -0.30 -1.81 5.70
N GLY A 104 -0.34 -1.82 4.39
CA GLY A 104 0.20 -2.90 3.58
C GLY A 104 0.82 -2.40 2.28
N PHE A 105 1.33 -3.34 1.49
CA PHE A 105 1.95 -3.04 0.22
C PHE A 105 0.98 -3.29 -0.93
N VAL A 106 1.12 -2.47 -1.97
CA VAL A 106 0.46 -2.73 -3.24
C VAL A 106 1.27 -3.79 -3.98
N THR A 107 0.62 -4.91 -4.24
CA THR A 107 1.17 -5.94 -5.12
C THR A 107 0.50 -5.78 -6.47
N VAL A 108 1.25 -5.46 -7.49
CA VAL A 108 0.70 -5.31 -8.82
C VAL A 108 0.77 -6.65 -9.55
N LYS A 109 -0.34 -7.09 -10.09
CA LYS A 109 -0.36 -8.10 -11.15
C LYS A 109 0.08 -7.40 -12.44
N ALA A 110 1.38 -7.06 -12.52
CA ALA A 110 1.84 -6.07 -13.45
C ALA A 110 2.19 -6.66 -14.80
N VAL A 111 1.71 -5.98 -15.80
CA VAL A 111 2.22 -6.01 -17.17
C VAL A 111 3.40 -5.05 -17.35
N ASN A 112 3.63 -4.10 -16.43
CA ASN A 112 4.59 -3.00 -16.57
C ASN A 112 5.37 -2.69 -15.27
N SER A 113 5.88 -3.69 -14.54
CA SER A 113 6.87 -3.40 -13.50
C SER A 113 8.23 -3.13 -14.13
N ASP A 114 8.94 -2.11 -13.62
CA ASP A 114 10.33 -1.88 -13.97
C ASP A 114 11.25 -3.00 -13.41
N ALA A 115 12.55 -2.93 -13.73
CA ALA A 115 13.54 -3.89 -13.25
C ALA A 115 13.65 -3.98 -11.72
N HIS A 116 13.04 -3.07 -10.98
CA HIS A 116 13.00 -3.03 -9.52
C HIS A 116 11.64 -3.47 -8.94
N GLY A 117 10.71 -3.94 -9.78
CA GLY A 117 9.37 -4.36 -9.36
C GLY A 117 8.46 -3.19 -8.96
N GLN A 118 8.82 -1.95 -9.28
CA GLN A 118 7.99 -0.78 -9.03
C GLN A 118 6.97 -0.61 -10.15
N PHE A 119 5.75 -0.29 -9.75
CA PHE A 119 4.68 -0.07 -10.69
C PHE A 119 4.46 1.41 -10.97
N HIS A 120 4.59 1.78 -12.23
CA HIS A 120 4.41 3.12 -12.72
C HIS A 120 3.08 3.26 -13.44
N ILE A 121 2.31 4.28 -13.09
CA ILE A 121 1.10 4.68 -13.80
C ILE A 121 1.45 5.90 -14.67
N PRO A 122 1.59 5.73 -15.98
CA PRO A 122 1.90 6.85 -16.87
C PRO A 122 0.82 7.93 -16.84
N PRO A 123 1.13 9.17 -17.27
CA PRO A 123 0.16 10.25 -17.37
C PRO A 123 -1.10 9.84 -18.13
N GLY A 124 -2.27 10.12 -17.57
CA GLY A 124 -3.57 9.86 -18.18
C GLY A 124 -3.97 8.37 -18.29
N HIS A 125 -3.12 7.42 -17.85
CA HIS A 125 -3.43 5.99 -17.94
C HIS A 125 -4.25 5.51 -16.76
N THR A 126 -5.12 4.54 -17.05
CA THR A 126 -5.86 3.75 -16.05
C THR A 126 -5.28 2.35 -16.00
N THR A 127 -5.10 1.82 -14.79
CA THR A 127 -4.60 0.47 -14.57
C THR A 127 -5.41 -0.24 -13.50
N ASP A 128 -5.44 -1.57 -13.58
CA ASP A 128 -5.95 -2.42 -12.50
C ASP A 128 -4.82 -2.65 -11.49
N LEU A 129 -5.04 -2.17 -10.27
CA LEU A 129 -4.10 -2.24 -9.18
C LEU A 129 -4.63 -3.19 -8.11
N MET A 130 -3.90 -4.27 -7.87
CA MET A 130 -4.18 -5.21 -6.79
C MET A 130 -3.38 -4.88 -5.55
N PHE A 131 -3.99 -4.98 -4.38
CA PHE A 131 -3.30 -4.94 -3.11
C PHE A 131 -3.62 -6.13 -2.22
N LEU A 132 -2.71 -6.40 -1.29
CA LEU A 132 -2.84 -7.40 -0.25
C LEU A 132 -2.58 -6.75 1.11
N LEU A 133 -3.46 -7.01 2.07
CA LEU A 133 -3.28 -6.65 3.48
C LEU A 133 -3.32 -7.91 4.32
N TRP A 134 -2.48 -7.95 5.35
CA TRP A 134 -2.40 -9.05 6.30
C TRP A 134 -2.81 -8.54 7.67
N ILE A 135 -3.83 -9.15 8.26
CA ILE A 135 -4.36 -8.77 9.58
C ILE A 135 -4.20 -9.97 10.52
N THR A 136 -3.47 -9.76 11.59
CA THR A 136 -3.29 -10.78 12.62
C THR A 136 -3.43 -10.13 14.01
N PRO A 137 -4.23 -10.70 14.91
CA PRO A 137 -5.17 -11.79 14.67
C PRO A 137 -6.30 -11.40 13.71
N PRO A 138 -7.00 -12.37 13.10
CA PRO A 138 -8.17 -12.09 12.28
C PRO A 138 -9.24 -11.31 13.06
N VAL A 139 -9.84 -10.30 12.40
CA VAL A 139 -10.84 -9.41 13.02
C VAL A 139 -12.26 -9.73 12.58
N LYS A 140 -12.43 -10.74 11.72
CA LYS A 140 -13.71 -11.21 11.19
C LYS A 140 -13.77 -12.74 11.19
N ASN A 141 -15.00 -13.26 11.37
CA ASN A 141 -15.28 -14.68 11.24
C ASN A 141 -15.67 -15.03 9.80
N PRO A 142 -15.46 -16.30 9.35
CA PRO A 142 -15.94 -16.78 8.06
C PRO A 142 -17.41 -16.42 7.80
N GLY A 143 -17.68 -15.94 6.60
CA GLY A 143 -19.03 -15.48 6.19
C GLY A 143 -19.35 -14.03 6.49
N GLU A 144 -18.59 -13.34 7.34
CA GLU A 144 -18.82 -11.92 7.64
C GLU A 144 -18.23 -11.02 6.54
N THR A 145 -18.81 -9.84 6.35
CA THR A 145 -18.26 -8.81 5.47
C THR A 145 -17.37 -7.85 6.26
N LEU A 146 -16.14 -7.63 5.76
CA LEU A 146 -15.27 -6.56 6.27
C LEU A 146 -15.60 -5.27 5.54
N LYS A 147 -15.84 -4.18 6.27
CA LYS A 147 -16.04 -2.84 5.71
C LYS A 147 -14.93 -1.91 6.17
N GLY A 148 -14.43 -1.09 5.26
CA GLY A 148 -13.39 -0.13 5.59
C GLY A 148 -13.19 0.95 4.54
N ASP A 149 -12.41 1.97 4.89
CA ASP A 149 -11.96 2.97 3.95
C ASP A 149 -10.55 2.59 3.49
N VAL A 150 -10.33 2.53 2.19
CA VAL A 150 -9.04 2.20 1.58
C VAL A 150 -8.39 3.47 1.09
N ALA A 151 -7.10 3.67 1.40
CA ALA A 151 -6.28 4.70 0.80
C ALA A 151 -5.15 4.09 0.00
N LEU A 152 -4.97 4.54 -1.22
CA LEU A 152 -3.73 4.34 -1.97
C LEU A 152 -2.81 5.52 -1.68
N VAL A 153 -1.55 5.23 -1.35
CA VAL A 153 -0.55 6.23 -0.98
C VAL A 153 0.46 6.33 -2.11
N ASP A 154 0.57 7.51 -2.73
CA ASP A 154 1.52 7.73 -3.81
C ASP A 154 2.95 7.99 -3.31
N GLN A 155 3.92 8.09 -4.23
CA GLN A 155 5.32 8.36 -3.91
C GLN A 155 5.56 9.71 -3.21
N PHE A 156 4.59 10.63 -3.25
CA PHE A 156 4.66 11.92 -2.58
C PHE A 156 4.06 11.88 -1.16
N GLY A 157 3.47 10.73 -0.78
CA GLY A 157 2.81 10.54 0.52
C GLY A 157 1.35 11.02 0.55
N ASN A 158 0.76 11.40 -0.60
CA ASN A 158 -0.65 11.73 -0.67
C ASN A 158 -1.49 10.47 -0.50
N ARG A 159 -2.56 10.59 0.28
CA ARG A 159 -3.53 9.51 0.50
C ARG A 159 -4.79 9.77 -0.30
N HIS A 160 -5.08 8.86 -1.22
CA HIS A 160 -6.26 8.90 -2.08
C HIS A 160 -7.28 7.89 -1.58
N TRP A 161 -8.37 8.37 -1.00
CA TRP A 161 -9.34 7.55 -0.27
C TRP A 161 -10.48 7.08 -1.16
N LEU A 162 -10.77 5.77 -1.08
CA LEU A 162 -12.04 5.17 -1.48
C LEU A 162 -12.75 4.72 -0.19
N LYS A 163 -13.95 5.28 0.07
CA LYS A 163 -14.68 5.05 1.31
C LYS A 163 -15.70 3.91 1.18
N ASN A 164 -16.00 3.29 2.33
CA ASN A 164 -17.05 2.27 2.47
C ASN A 164 -16.84 1.07 1.53
N VAL A 165 -15.60 0.62 1.37
CA VAL A 165 -15.30 -0.58 0.60
C VAL A 165 -15.72 -1.81 1.38
N GLU A 166 -16.42 -2.72 0.73
CA GLU A 166 -16.84 -4.00 1.30
C GLU A 166 -15.95 -5.13 0.74
N PHE A 167 -15.44 -5.96 1.64
CA PHE A 167 -14.67 -7.16 1.30
C PHE A 167 -15.46 -8.36 1.77
N PHE A 168 -15.81 -9.23 0.83
CA PHE A 168 -16.61 -10.42 1.09
C PHE A 168 -15.73 -11.61 1.42
N TYR A 169 -16.22 -12.51 2.29
CA TYR A 169 -15.53 -13.76 2.59
C TYR A 169 -15.51 -14.69 1.37
N GLN A 170 -14.36 -15.33 1.08
CA GLN A 170 -14.16 -16.35 0.05
C GLN A 170 -13.58 -17.64 0.62
#